data_d921e3058e8b89d2f904c2f8208c8a64
#
_entry.id   d921e3058e8b89d2f904c2f8208c8a64
#
_cell.length_a   1.000
_cell.length_b   1.000
_cell.length_c   1.000
_cell.angle_alpha   90.00
_cell.angle_beta   90.00
_cell.angle_gamma   90.00
#
_symmetry.space_group_name_H-M   'P 1'
#
loop_
_entity.id
_entity.type
_entity.pdbx_description
1 polymer ?
#
loop_
_entity_poly.entity_id
_entity_poly.type
_entity_poly.pdbx_seq_one_letter_code
_entity_poly.pdbx_strand_id
1 'polypeptide(L)'
;IVCGGGFLVAIGMALGGTNMYAEGLVQGQFTFWDALATMGGAALGLLPLIIAVGIAYSIAGKPGIAPGFIVGLSAIAISAGFIGGILGGYIAGYIALFIIKNLKLPDWAKGLMPTVIVPLISAFLSGLIMIYVLGVPIAVFTEWLTNVLLGLGTSSKLVLGLVIGSLCIVDFGGPINKTVYAFTLTLLASGIKEPVTALQLVNTATPIGFGFAYFVAKLLHKNIYEQEQVENLKSAVPMGVLNIVEGVIPIVMSDLVRALVASAIGGACGGAVTMVLGADSTVPFGGFLMLPTMTRPWTGLVAILVNVLVTGVVYALIAKNKVNESTAEEIDEEEPDLEDIQIF
;
A
#
# COMPACT_ATOMS: atom_id res chain seq x y z
N ILE A 1 10.31 -2.65 -3.25
CA ILE A 1 11.01 -1.37 -3.41
C ILE A 1 10.34 -0.30 -2.56
N VAL A 2 9.02 -0.08 -2.66
CA VAL A 2 8.30 0.93 -1.86
C VAL A 2 8.53 0.72 -0.36
N CYS A 3 8.36 -0.51 0.13
CA CYS A 3 8.58 -0.85 1.52
C CYS A 3 10.05 -0.58 1.94
N GLY A 4 11.02 -1.17 1.23
CA GLY A 4 12.44 -0.98 1.56
C GLY A 4 12.90 0.47 1.42
N GLY A 5 12.57 1.14 0.31
CA GLY A 5 12.87 2.56 0.11
C GLY A 5 12.19 3.46 1.13
N GLY A 6 10.91 3.19 1.44
CA GLY A 6 10.15 3.92 2.45
C GLY A 6 10.74 3.82 3.86
N PHE A 7 11.14 2.60 4.28
CA PHE A 7 11.81 2.42 5.57
C PHE A 7 13.17 3.14 5.64
N LEU A 8 13.97 3.05 4.57
CA LEU A 8 15.26 3.76 4.53
C LEU A 8 15.08 5.27 4.67
N VAL A 9 14.11 5.86 3.94
CA VAL A 9 13.78 7.29 4.10
C VAL A 9 13.27 7.59 5.50
N ALA A 10 12.31 6.78 5.99
CA ALA A 10 11.69 7.03 7.29
C ALA A 10 12.71 6.97 8.44
N ILE A 11 13.56 5.94 8.46
CA ILE A 11 14.61 5.78 9.47
C ILE A 11 15.64 6.91 9.34
N GLY A 12 16.14 7.18 8.12
CA GLY A 12 17.10 8.23 7.88
C GLY A 12 16.60 9.58 8.37
N MET A 13 15.40 9.99 7.95
CA MET A 13 14.80 11.27 8.33
C MET A 13 14.41 11.32 9.82
N ALA A 14 13.90 10.23 10.40
CA ALA A 14 13.55 10.18 11.83
C ALA A 14 14.77 10.37 12.74
N LEU A 15 15.96 9.97 12.26
CA LEU A 15 17.22 10.12 12.99
C LEU A 15 18.04 11.36 12.57
N GLY A 16 17.38 12.33 11.93
CA GLY A 16 17.92 13.64 11.62
C GLY A 16 18.61 13.75 10.26
N GLY A 17 18.49 12.74 9.40
CA GLY A 17 18.99 12.80 8.03
C GLY A 17 18.08 13.59 7.10
N THR A 18 18.63 14.02 5.98
CA THR A 18 17.95 14.74 4.91
C THR A 18 18.00 13.92 3.62
N ASN A 19 16.89 13.87 2.89
CA ASN A 19 16.89 13.24 1.58
C ASN A 19 17.48 14.19 0.54
N MET A 20 18.69 13.92 0.13
CA MET A 20 19.48 14.73 -0.82
C MET A 20 19.47 14.14 -2.24
N TYR A 21 18.48 13.32 -2.60
CA TYR A 21 18.44 12.63 -3.89
C TYR A 21 18.47 13.60 -5.09
N ALA A 22 17.80 14.74 -4.99
CA ALA A 22 17.75 15.73 -6.07
C ALA A 22 19.05 16.53 -6.21
N GLU A 23 19.76 16.77 -5.11
CA GLU A 23 20.95 17.61 -5.01
C GLU A 23 22.23 16.78 -5.21
N GLY A 24 22.16 15.48 -4.90
CA GLY A 24 23.28 14.56 -4.92
C GLY A 24 24.10 14.57 -3.63
N LEU A 25 24.74 13.44 -3.33
CA LEU A 25 25.62 13.30 -2.17
C LEU A 25 27.03 13.79 -2.52
N VAL A 26 27.51 14.83 -1.82
CA VAL A 26 28.87 15.32 -1.95
C VAL A 26 29.72 14.73 -0.84
N GLN A 27 30.84 14.07 -1.17
CA GLN A 27 31.70 13.41 -0.22
C GLN A 27 32.17 14.40 0.88
N GLY A 28 32.03 13.97 2.13
CA GLY A 28 32.39 14.78 3.32
C GLY A 28 31.33 15.82 3.75
N GLN A 29 30.22 15.95 3.04
CA GLN A 29 29.14 16.90 3.36
C GLN A 29 27.83 16.22 3.79
N PHE A 30 27.82 14.91 4.02
CA PHE A 30 26.64 14.17 4.44
C PHE A 30 26.93 13.23 5.60
N THR A 31 25.92 12.98 6.41
CA THR A 31 25.95 12.02 7.51
C THR A 31 25.51 10.63 7.02
N PHE A 32 25.70 9.60 7.85
CA PHE A 32 25.14 8.26 7.59
C PHE A 32 23.62 8.29 7.40
N TRP A 33 22.90 9.13 8.15
CA TRP A 33 21.45 9.24 8.08
C TRP A 33 20.99 9.94 6.80
N ASP A 34 21.75 10.92 6.30
CA ASP A 34 21.51 11.55 4.99
C ASP A 34 21.68 10.55 3.87
N ALA A 35 22.72 9.72 3.94
CA ALA A 35 22.95 8.65 2.97
C ALA A 35 21.78 7.65 2.97
N LEU A 36 21.31 7.23 4.14
CA LEU A 36 20.20 6.30 4.27
C LEU A 36 18.91 6.88 3.69
N ALA A 37 18.57 8.13 4.06
CA ALA A 37 17.39 8.84 3.54
C ALA A 37 17.49 9.03 2.02
N THR A 38 18.66 9.34 1.50
CA THR A 38 18.89 9.55 0.06
C THR A 38 18.80 8.26 -0.74
N MET A 39 19.34 7.14 -0.24
CA MET A 39 19.18 5.83 -0.87
C MET A 39 17.69 5.42 -0.99
N GLY A 40 16.93 5.62 0.09
CA GLY A 40 15.49 5.38 0.08
C GLY A 40 14.74 6.32 -0.87
N GLY A 41 15.09 7.61 -0.85
CA GLY A 41 14.54 8.63 -1.73
C GLY A 41 14.78 8.33 -3.21
N ALA A 42 15.98 7.90 -3.56
CA ALA A 42 16.31 7.44 -4.92
C ALA A 42 15.45 6.25 -5.36
N ALA A 43 15.29 5.25 -4.50
CA ALA A 43 14.45 4.09 -4.78
C ALA A 43 12.97 4.49 -5.01
N LEU A 44 12.44 5.43 -4.24
CA LEU A 44 11.08 5.94 -4.38
C LEU A 44 10.94 6.85 -5.60
N GLY A 45 11.92 7.70 -5.91
CA GLY A 45 11.93 8.55 -7.10
C GLY A 45 11.92 7.78 -8.42
N LEU A 46 12.46 6.56 -8.40
CA LEU A 46 12.47 5.65 -9.55
C LEU A 46 11.22 4.75 -9.66
N LEU A 47 10.23 4.92 -8.81
CA LEU A 47 8.99 4.08 -8.84
C LEU A 47 8.32 4.05 -10.22
N PRO A 48 8.14 5.16 -10.97
CA PRO A 48 7.54 5.12 -12.30
C PRO A 48 8.31 4.21 -13.27
N LEU A 49 9.63 4.26 -13.22
CA LEU A 49 10.52 3.41 -14.02
C LEU A 49 10.34 1.93 -13.66
N ILE A 50 10.38 1.62 -12.37
CA ILE A 50 10.34 0.24 -11.88
C ILE A 50 9.00 -0.42 -12.23
N ILE A 51 7.90 0.33 -12.10
CA ILE A 51 6.56 -0.13 -12.45
C ILE A 51 6.45 -0.37 -13.96
N ALA A 52 6.94 0.55 -14.78
CA ALA A 52 6.95 0.39 -16.22
C ALA A 52 7.72 -0.87 -16.66
N VAL A 53 8.90 -1.10 -16.08
CA VAL A 53 9.68 -2.32 -16.31
C VAL A 53 8.93 -3.57 -15.88
N GLY A 54 8.33 -3.56 -14.68
CA GLY A 54 7.59 -4.71 -14.15
C GLY A 54 6.39 -5.09 -15.02
N ILE A 55 5.61 -4.11 -15.47
CA ILE A 55 4.45 -4.32 -16.35
C ILE A 55 4.91 -4.82 -17.73
N ALA A 56 5.90 -4.17 -18.35
CA ALA A 56 6.41 -4.56 -19.64
C ALA A 56 7.02 -5.97 -19.62
N TYR A 57 7.72 -6.33 -18.54
CA TYR A 57 8.24 -7.67 -18.32
C TYR A 57 7.11 -8.71 -18.17
N SER A 58 6.05 -8.40 -17.44
CA SER A 58 4.92 -9.32 -17.26
C SER A 58 4.19 -9.63 -18.58
N ILE A 59 4.22 -8.70 -19.54
CA ILE A 59 3.54 -8.83 -20.84
C ILE A 59 4.44 -9.50 -21.88
N ALA A 60 5.69 -9.07 -22.02
CA ALA A 60 6.60 -9.48 -23.10
C ALA A 60 7.82 -10.30 -22.63
N GLY A 61 7.93 -10.59 -21.34
CA GLY A 61 9.08 -11.29 -20.75
C GLY A 61 10.36 -10.44 -20.83
N LYS A 62 11.53 -11.10 -20.95
CA LYS A 62 12.85 -10.44 -21.00
C LYS A 62 12.96 -9.32 -22.04
N PRO A 63 12.44 -9.46 -23.29
CA PRO A 63 12.48 -8.38 -24.27
C PRO A 63 11.72 -7.09 -23.85
N GLY A 64 10.77 -7.18 -22.92
CA GLY A 64 10.03 -6.05 -22.38
C GLY A 64 10.82 -5.18 -21.40
N ILE A 65 11.93 -5.67 -20.83
CA ILE A 65 12.69 -4.96 -19.80
C ILE A 65 13.24 -3.62 -20.32
N ALA A 66 13.97 -3.64 -21.44
CA ALA A 66 14.60 -2.45 -21.97
C ALA A 66 13.59 -1.36 -22.43
N PRO A 67 12.54 -1.67 -23.19
CA PRO A 67 11.53 -0.68 -23.52
C PRO A 67 10.75 -0.18 -22.30
N GLY A 68 10.44 -1.05 -21.33
CA GLY A 68 9.84 -0.64 -20.06
C GLY A 68 10.73 0.34 -19.28
N PHE A 69 12.04 0.11 -19.28
CA PHE A 69 13.01 1.01 -18.66
C PHE A 69 13.04 2.38 -19.33
N ILE A 70 13.15 2.42 -20.64
CA ILE A 70 13.23 3.67 -21.42
C ILE A 70 11.95 4.49 -21.30
N VAL A 71 10.78 3.83 -21.42
CA VAL A 71 9.50 4.54 -21.29
C VAL A 71 9.25 5.03 -19.85
N GLY A 72 9.70 4.28 -18.85
CA GLY A 72 9.65 4.71 -17.47
C GLY A 72 10.52 5.93 -17.18
N LEU A 73 11.73 5.99 -17.74
CA LEU A 73 12.57 7.20 -17.70
C LEU A 73 11.90 8.36 -18.43
N SER A 74 11.28 8.12 -19.60
CA SER A 74 10.54 9.14 -20.32
C SER A 74 9.39 9.70 -19.47
N ALA A 75 8.66 8.83 -18.76
CA ALA A 75 7.58 9.26 -17.86
C ALA A 75 8.09 10.16 -16.71
N ILE A 76 9.27 9.86 -16.14
CA ILE A 76 9.92 10.72 -15.16
C ILE A 76 10.31 12.06 -15.77
N ALA A 77 10.95 12.04 -16.96
CA ALA A 77 11.46 13.23 -17.63
C ALA A 77 10.36 14.25 -17.98
N ILE A 78 9.15 13.78 -18.31
CA ILE A 78 7.99 14.65 -18.60
C ILE A 78 7.08 14.88 -17.37
N SER A 79 7.53 14.51 -16.18
CA SER A 79 6.75 14.63 -14.94
C SER A 79 5.38 13.91 -14.96
N ALA A 80 5.23 12.88 -15.80
CA ALA A 80 4.02 12.06 -15.87
C ALA A 80 3.86 11.11 -14.65
N GLY A 81 4.87 11.03 -13.79
CA GLY A 81 4.87 10.35 -12.51
C GLY A 81 4.46 8.87 -12.60
N PHE A 82 3.78 8.42 -11.55
CA PHE A 82 3.35 7.04 -11.39
C PHE A 82 2.37 6.57 -12.49
N ILE A 83 1.41 7.42 -12.88
CA ILE A 83 0.45 7.13 -13.96
C ILE A 83 1.19 6.92 -15.29
N GLY A 84 2.15 7.78 -15.59
CA GLY A 84 3.01 7.63 -16.76
C GLY A 84 3.77 6.31 -16.77
N GLY A 85 4.29 5.89 -15.61
CA GLY A 85 4.96 4.59 -15.46
C GLY A 85 4.04 3.40 -15.76
N ILE A 86 2.81 3.41 -15.25
CA ILE A 86 1.82 2.35 -15.51
C ILE A 86 1.46 2.30 -17.00
N LEU A 87 0.99 3.41 -17.55
CA LEU A 87 0.55 3.47 -18.96
C LEU A 87 1.70 3.16 -19.93
N GLY A 88 2.88 3.73 -19.64
CA GLY A 88 4.09 3.45 -20.41
C GLY A 88 4.50 2.00 -20.39
N GLY A 89 4.42 1.35 -19.24
CA GLY A 89 4.71 -0.08 -19.09
C GLY A 89 3.79 -0.95 -19.94
N TYR A 90 2.49 -0.67 -19.95
CA TYR A 90 1.53 -1.37 -20.83
C TYR A 90 1.88 -1.16 -22.31
N ILE A 91 2.11 0.08 -22.74
CA ILE A 91 2.44 0.40 -24.13
C ILE A 91 3.72 -0.29 -24.56
N ALA A 92 4.78 -0.17 -23.77
CA ALA A 92 6.06 -0.81 -24.06
C ALA A 92 5.93 -2.35 -24.14
N GLY A 93 5.22 -2.94 -23.19
CA GLY A 93 4.98 -4.38 -23.15
C GLY A 93 4.18 -4.89 -24.35
N TYR A 94 3.07 -4.25 -24.69
CA TYR A 94 2.25 -4.66 -25.84
C TYR A 94 2.93 -4.42 -27.18
N ILE A 95 3.67 -3.32 -27.35
CA ILE A 95 4.46 -3.07 -28.57
C ILE A 95 5.53 -4.17 -28.71
N ALA A 96 6.26 -4.47 -27.64
CA ALA A 96 7.27 -5.54 -27.66
C ALA A 96 6.64 -6.90 -28.00
N LEU A 97 5.51 -7.24 -27.38
CA LEU A 97 4.78 -8.47 -27.64
C LEU A 97 4.26 -8.54 -29.10
N PHE A 98 3.75 -7.42 -29.63
CA PHE A 98 3.30 -7.32 -31.02
C PHE A 98 4.44 -7.60 -32.01
N ILE A 99 5.61 -6.99 -31.78
CA ILE A 99 6.79 -7.20 -32.62
C ILE A 99 7.22 -8.66 -32.56
N ILE A 100 7.30 -9.26 -31.39
CA ILE A 100 7.68 -10.68 -31.20
C ILE A 100 6.74 -11.62 -31.99
N LYS A 101 5.43 -11.36 -31.94
CA LYS A 101 4.43 -12.24 -32.55
C LYS A 101 4.33 -12.08 -34.08
N ASN A 102 4.52 -10.86 -34.59
CA ASN A 102 4.18 -10.57 -35.98
C ASN A 102 5.41 -10.37 -36.89
N LEU A 103 6.57 -9.98 -36.34
CA LEU A 103 7.75 -9.73 -37.15
C LEU A 103 8.46 -11.05 -37.49
N LYS A 104 8.39 -11.45 -38.73
CA LYS A 104 9.09 -12.62 -39.29
C LYS A 104 10.42 -12.20 -39.85
N LEU A 105 11.51 -12.69 -39.28
CA LEU A 105 12.86 -12.40 -39.74
C LEU A 105 13.46 -13.64 -40.43
N PRO A 106 14.34 -13.43 -41.44
CA PRO A 106 15.13 -14.50 -42.00
C PRO A 106 16.04 -15.14 -40.94
N ASP A 107 16.44 -16.39 -41.17
CA ASP A 107 17.13 -17.25 -40.16
C ASP A 107 18.40 -16.60 -39.60
N TRP A 108 19.18 -15.87 -40.43
CA TRP A 108 20.38 -15.20 -39.99
C TRP A 108 20.12 -14.05 -39.01
N ALA A 109 18.93 -13.45 -39.06
CA ALA A 109 18.57 -12.28 -38.25
C ALA A 109 17.75 -12.66 -36.99
N LYS A 110 17.32 -13.93 -36.82
CA LYS A 110 16.50 -14.37 -35.69
C LYS A 110 17.16 -14.10 -34.33
N GLY A 111 18.50 -14.22 -34.24
CA GLY A 111 19.24 -13.94 -33.02
C GLY A 111 19.25 -12.48 -32.63
N LEU A 112 19.05 -11.55 -33.56
CA LEU A 112 18.97 -10.10 -33.30
C LEU A 112 17.61 -9.67 -32.78
N MET A 113 16.59 -10.51 -32.91
CA MET A 113 15.22 -10.14 -32.54
C MET A 113 15.07 -9.77 -31.06
N PRO A 114 15.45 -10.63 -30.10
CA PRO A 114 15.27 -10.33 -28.68
C PRO A 114 16.27 -9.30 -28.12
N THR A 115 17.45 -9.17 -28.76
CA THR A 115 18.56 -8.37 -28.22
C THR A 115 18.63 -6.96 -28.78
N VAL A 116 18.20 -6.75 -30.02
CA VAL A 116 18.31 -5.45 -30.73
C VAL A 116 16.96 -4.99 -31.23
N ILE A 117 16.29 -5.80 -32.06
CA ILE A 117 15.14 -5.34 -32.83
C ILE A 117 13.96 -5.01 -31.93
N VAL A 118 13.57 -5.96 -31.06
CA VAL A 118 12.44 -5.73 -30.14
C VAL A 118 12.74 -4.60 -29.18
N PRO A 119 13.86 -4.58 -28.43
CA PRO A 119 14.16 -3.49 -27.52
C PRO A 119 14.22 -2.12 -28.19
N LEU A 120 14.89 -2.03 -29.34
CA LEU A 120 15.08 -0.76 -30.04
C LEU A 120 13.74 -0.19 -30.56
N ILE A 121 12.99 -0.98 -31.32
CA ILE A 121 11.75 -0.51 -31.96
C ILE A 121 10.69 -0.23 -30.90
N SER A 122 10.52 -1.14 -29.91
CA SER A 122 9.52 -0.94 -28.88
C SER A 122 9.86 0.22 -27.95
N ALA A 123 11.13 0.41 -27.58
CA ALA A 123 11.55 1.58 -26.80
C ALA A 123 11.33 2.90 -27.56
N PHE A 124 11.70 2.94 -28.83
CA PHE A 124 11.50 4.12 -29.67
C PHE A 124 10.02 4.49 -29.81
N LEU A 125 9.18 3.53 -30.19
CA LEU A 125 7.75 3.77 -30.35
C LEU A 125 7.06 4.11 -29.02
N SER A 126 7.32 3.35 -27.98
CA SER A 126 6.71 3.61 -26.66
C SER A 126 7.17 4.94 -26.06
N GLY A 127 8.45 5.28 -26.23
CA GLY A 127 9.00 6.56 -25.78
C GLY A 127 8.37 7.75 -26.52
N LEU A 128 8.22 7.67 -27.84
CA LEU A 128 7.53 8.71 -28.61
C LEU A 128 6.06 8.86 -28.21
N ILE A 129 5.34 7.74 -28.05
CA ILE A 129 3.94 7.77 -27.60
C ILE A 129 3.86 8.39 -26.19
N MET A 130 4.78 8.05 -25.29
CA MET A 130 4.81 8.62 -23.95
C MET A 130 4.99 10.13 -23.99
N ILE A 131 5.97 10.61 -24.75
CA ILE A 131 6.35 12.04 -24.76
C ILE A 131 5.31 12.88 -25.50
N TYR A 132 4.91 12.46 -26.71
CA TYR A 132 4.11 13.32 -27.60
C TYR A 132 2.60 13.07 -27.53
N VAL A 133 2.17 11.86 -27.09
CA VAL A 133 0.75 11.51 -27.09
C VAL A 133 0.20 11.51 -25.65
N LEU A 134 0.88 10.86 -24.73
CA LEU A 134 0.37 10.69 -23.34
C LEU A 134 0.83 11.80 -22.39
N GLY A 135 1.99 12.40 -22.62
CA GLY A 135 2.58 13.38 -21.71
C GLY A 135 1.65 14.55 -21.42
N VAL A 136 1.09 15.17 -22.45
CA VAL A 136 0.19 16.33 -22.31
C VAL A 136 -1.11 15.95 -21.61
N PRO A 137 -1.88 14.91 -22.02
CA PRO A 137 -3.08 14.49 -21.31
C PRO A 137 -2.83 14.13 -19.84
N ILE A 138 -1.75 13.43 -19.53
CA ILE A 138 -1.42 13.05 -18.14
C ILE A 138 -1.08 14.30 -17.33
N ALA A 139 -0.27 15.22 -17.86
CA ALA A 139 0.08 16.45 -17.16
C ALA A 139 -1.17 17.30 -16.88
N VAL A 140 -2.05 17.50 -17.86
CA VAL A 140 -3.31 18.24 -17.70
C VAL A 140 -4.22 17.57 -16.68
N PHE A 141 -4.37 16.25 -16.73
CA PHE A 141 -5.16 15.51 -15.74
C PHE A 141 -4.59 15.64 -14.32
N THR A 142 -3.28 15.51 -14.17
CA THR A 142 -2.61 15.62 -12.87
C THR A 142 -2.72 17.03 -12.30
N GLU A 143 -2.55 18.06 -13.14
CA GLU A 143 -2.73 19.45 -12.73
C GLU A 143 -4.19 19.76 -12.35
N TRP A 144 -5.15 19.33 -13.15
CA TRP A 144 -6.57 19.45 -12.83
C TRP A 144 -6.90 18.79 -11.49
N LEU A 145 -6.46 17.54 -11.29
CA LEU A 145 -6.69 16.79 -10.05
C LEU A 145 -6.06 17.52 -8.84
N THR A 146 -4.84 18.00 -9.01
CA THR A 146 -4.12 18.78 -7.98
C THR A 146 -4.91 20.05 -7.59
N ASN A 147 -5.37 20.81 -8.59
CA ASN A 147 -6.14 22.04 -8.35
C ASN A 147 -7.48 21.77 -7.66
N VAL A 148 -8.19 20.70 -8.06
CA VAL A 148 -9.40 20.24 -7.39
C VAL A 148 -9.12 19.92 -5.91
N LEU A 149 -8.07 19.14 -5.63
CA LEU A 149 -7.76 18.70 -4.27
C LEU A 149 -7.25 19.83 -3.38
N LEU A 150 -6.43 20.74 -3.92
CA LEU A 150 -6.00 21.93 -3.19
C LEU A 150 -7.16 22.89 -2.88
N GLY A 151 -8.18 22.92 -3.74
CA GLY A 151 -9.41 23.69 -3.56
C GLY A 151 -10.42 23.06 -2.59
N LEU A 152 -10.18 21.84 -2.08
CA LEU A 152 -11.11 21.18 -1.17
C LEU A 152 -11.19 21.90 0.18
N GLY A 153 -12.40 22.32 0.55
CA GLY A 153 -12.70 22.75 1.92
C GLY A 153 -12.70 21.58 2.91
N THR A 154 -12.78 21.91 4.21
CA THR A 154 -12.72 20.92 5.30
C THR A 154 -13.73 19.78 5.14
N SER A 155 -14.97 20.09 4.75
CA SER A 155 -16.01 19.08 4.54
C SER A 155 -15.68 18.10 3.41
N SER A 156 -15.09 18.59 2.31
CA SER A 156 -14.67 17.74 1.20
C SER A 156 -13.43 16.92 1.54
N LYS A 157 -12.49 17.46 2.34
CA LYS A 157 -11.37 16.70 2.90
C LYS A 157 -11.84 15.54 3.79
N LEU A 158 -12.87 15.79 4.60
CA LEU A 158 -13.49 14.76 5.43
C LEU A 158 -14.03 13.62 4.57
N VAL A 159 -14.82 13.94 3.53
CA VAL A 159 -15.39 12.93 2.61
C VAL A 159 -14.28 12.14 1.91
N LEU A 160 -13.26 12.82 1.39
CA LEU A 160 -12.12 12.16 0.75
C LEU A 160 -11.39 11.23 1.72
N GLY A 161 -11.20 11.66 2.97
CA GLY A 161 -10.60 10.85 4.03
C GLY A 161 -11.43 9.62 4.38
N LEU A 162 -12.76 9.75 4.47
CA LEU A 162 -13.68 8.63 4.67
C LEU A 162 -13.54 7.60 3.54
N VAL A 163 -13.53 8.06 2.29
CA VAL A 163 -13.42 7.18 1.10
C VAL A 163 -12.07 6.49 1.04
N ILE A 164 -10.97 7.24 1.14
CA ILE A 164 -9.61 6.65 1.11
C ILE A 164 -9.46 5.65 2.26
N GLY A 165 -9.83 6.05 3.49
CA GLY A 165 -9.67 5.22 4.66
C GLY A 165 -10.50 3.94 4.65
N SER A 166 -11.74 3.98 4.12
CA SER A 166 -12.54 2.77 3.97
C SER A 166 -12.03 1.85 2.87
N LEU A 167 -11.71 2.41 1.68
CA LEU A 167 -11.31 1.60 0.52
C LEU A 167 -9.94 0.95 0.70
N CYS A 168 -8.99 1.63 1.36
CA CYS A 168 -7.64 1.08 1.51
C CYS A 168 -7.58 -0.16 2.41
N ILE A 169 -8.62 -0.44 3.19
CA ILE A 169 -8.60 -1.57 4.13
C ILE A 169 -9.53 -2.73 3.72
N VAL A 170 -10.37 -2.55 2.70
CA VAL A 170 -11.38 -3.54 2.30
C VAL A 170 -10.79 -4.91 1.94
N ASP A 171 -9.59 -4.95 1.40
CA ASP A 171 -8.92 -6.18 0.97
C ASP A 171 -7.57 -6.44 1.68
N PHE A 172 -7.33 -5.76 2.80
CA PHE A 172 -6.16 -5.95 3.68
C PHE A 172 -4.81 -6.07 2.95
N GLY A 173 -4.51 -5.11 2.09
CA GLY A 173 -3.28 -5.08 1.29
C GLY A 173 -3.42 -5.68 -0.12
N GLY A 174 -4.61 -6.05 -0.53
CA GLY A 174 -4.92 -6.61 -1.84
C GLY A 174 -4.96 -5.59 -2.99
N PRO A 175 -5.62 -5.94 -4.11
CA PRO A 175 -5.66 -5.10 -5.32
C PRO A 175 -6.32 -3.74 -5.11
N ILE A 176 -7.37 -3.63 -4.29
CA ILE A 176 -8.07 -2.37 -4.01
C ILE A 176 -7.16 -1.44 -3.22
N ASN A 177 -6.56 -1.92 -2.14
CA ASN A 177 -5.57 -1.16 -1.38
C ASN A 177 -4.46 -0.63 -2.27
N LYS A 178 -3.88 -1.49 -3.14
CA LYS A 178 -2.81 -1.11 -4.08
C LYS A 178 -3.26 -0.07 -5.10
N THR A 179 -4.51 -0.12 -5.56
CA THR A 179 -5.08 0.88 -6.47
C THR A 179 -5.23 2.23 -5.77
N VAL A 180 -5.77 2.26 -4.56
CA VAL A 180 -5.86 3.48 -3.74
C VAL A 180 -4.48 4.02 -3.44
N TYR A 181 -3.52 3.14 -3.13
CA TYR A 181 -2.14 3.54 -2.89
C TYR A 181 -1.50 4.17 -4.13
N ALA A 182 -1.67 3.57 -5.31
CA ALA A 182 -1.20 4.14 -6.57
C ALA A 182 -1.76 5.53 -6.81
N PHE A 183 -3.06 5.72 -6.58
CA PHE A 183 -3.72 7.02 -6.65
C PHE A 183 -3.09 8.03 -5.67
N THR A 184 -2.93 7.65 -4.41
CA THR A 184 -2.36 8.55 -3.39
C THR A 184 -0.88 8.88 -3.64
N LEU A 185 -0.10 7.98 -4.24
CA LEU A 185 1.27 8.24 -4.68
C LEU A 185 1.33 9.27 -5.82
N THR A 186 0.35 9.27 -6.72
CA THR A 186 0.24 10.29 -7.77
C THR A 186 0.03 11.69 -7.14
N LEU A 187 -0.82 11.77 -6.13
CA LEU A 187 -1.06 13.01 -5.38
C LEU A 187 0.18 13.46 -4.60
N LEU A 188 0.90 12.53 -3.99
CA LEU A 188 2.17 12.82 -3.31
C LEU A 188 3.20 13.41 -4.28
N ALA A 189 3.32 12.85 -5.49
CA ALA A 189 4.21 13.37 -6.53
C ALA A 189 3.84 14.81 -6.96
N SER A 190 2.57 15.18 -6.81
CA SER A 190 2.06 16.54 -7.04
C SER A 190 2.14 17.44 -5.79
N GLY A 191 2.79 16.99 -4.71
CA GLY A 191 2.96 17.75 -3.47
C GLY A 191 1.82 17.63 -2.46
N ILE A 192 0.76 16.86 -2.75
CA ILE A 192 -0.39 16.63 -1.86
C ILE A 192 -0.10 15.39 -1.01
N LYS A 193 0.19 15.59 0.27
CA LYS A 193 0.71 14.55 1.18
C LYS A 193 -0.37 13.84 2.00
N GLU A 194 -1.45 14.51 2.34
CA GLU A 194 -2.47 14.03 3.26
C GLU A 194 -3.13 12.71 2.80
N PRO A 195 -3.45 12.49 1.51
CA PRO A 195 -4.08 11.25 1.06
C PRO A 195 -3.23 10.00 1.26
N VAL A 196 -1.93 10.05 0.92
CA VAL A 196 -1.03 8.93 1.16
C VAL A 196 -0.81 8.70 2.65
N THR A 197 -0.73 9.79 3.42
CA THR A 197 -0.63 9.71 4.88
C THR A 197 -1.85 9.04 5.49
N ALA A 198 -3.06 9.37 5.02
CA ALA A 198 -4.29 8.73 5.47
C ALA A 198 -4.29 7.22 5.22
N LEU A 199 -3.92 6.80 4.01
CA LEU A 199 -3.81 5.37 3.68
C LEU A 199 -2.81 4.66 4.59
N GLN A 200 -1.63 5.23 4.79
CA GLN A 200 -0.56 4.61 5.58
C GLN A 200 -0.94 4.50 7.06
N LEU A 201 -1.54 5.56 7.63
CA LEU A 201 -1.97 5.52 9.03
C LEU A 201 -3.11 4.53 9.26
N VAL A 202 -4.02 4.37 8.30
CA VAL A 202 -5.08 3.36 8.36
C VAL A 202 -4.51 1.94 8.29
N ASN A 203 -3.61 1.66 7.36
CA ASN A 203 -2.94 0.36 7.27
C ASN A 203 -2.14 0.04 8.54
N THR A 204 -1.52 1.04 9.15
CA THR A 204 -0.79 0.91 10.42
C THR A 204 -1.72 0.61 11.58
N ALA A 205 -2.82 1.34 11.69
CA ALA A 205 -3.71 1.31 12.84
C ALA A 205 -4.62 0.07 12.87
N THR A 206 -5.05 -0.43 11.72
CA THR A 206 -6.05 -1.51 11.66
C THR A 206 -5.61 -2.80 12.34
N PRO A 207 -4.38 -3.34 12.15
CA PRO A 207 -3.93 -4.52 12.89
C PRO A 207 -3.89 -4.29 14.40
N ILE A 208 -3.50 -3.08 14.82
CA ILE A 208 -3.49 -2.69 16.22
C ILE A 208 -4.92 -2.64 16.78
N GLY A 209 -5.89 -2.18 15.94
CA GLY A 209 -7.31 -2.17 16.27
C GLY A 209 -7.87 -3.57 16.54
N PHE A 210 -7.50 -4.58 15.74
CA PHE A 210 -7.85 -5.98 16.04
C PHE A 210 -7.20 -6.47 17.33
N GLY A 211 -5.96 -6.07 17.62
CA GLY A 211 -5.33 -6.32 18.92
C GLY A 211 -6.09 -5.66 20.07
N PHE A 212 -6.53 -4.41 19.88
CA PHE A 212 -7.34 -3.70 20.87
C PHE A 212 -8.71 -4.34 21.08
N ALA A 213 -9.33 -4.88 20.04
CA ALA A 213 -10.59 -5.62 20.13
C ALA A 213 -10.53 -6.79 21.13
N TYR A 214 -9.38 -7.44 21.25
CA TYR A 214 -9.18 -8.52 22.24
C TYR A 214 -9.37 -8.02 23.68
N PHE A 215 -8.82 -6.85 24.00
CA PHE A 215 -8.99 -6.26 25.33
C PHE A 215 -10.42 -5.80 25.58
N VAL A 216 -11.05 -5.16 24.58
CA VAL A 216 -12.45 -4.71 24.67
C VAL A 216 -13.38 -5.92 24.83
N ALA A 217 -13.16 -6.99 24.08
CA ALA A 217 -13.96 -8.21 24.20
C ALA A 217 -13.88 -8.85 25.59
N LYS A 218 -12.68 -8.88 26.19
CA LYS A 218 -12.51 -9.32 27.58
C LYS A 218 -13.30 -8.49 28.58
N LEU A 219 -13.33 -7.15 28.41
CA LEU A 219 -14.14 -6.27 29.25
C LEU A 219 -15.65 -6.53 29.07
N LEU A 220 -16.06 -6.94 27.87
CA LEU A 220 -17.45 -7.30 27.55
C LEU A 220 -17.80 -8.77 27.90
N HIS A 221 -16.88 -9.51 28.50
CA HIS A 221 -17.01 -10.95 28.81
C HIS A 221 -17.34 -11.78 27.54
N LYS A 222 -16.77 -11.40 26.40
CA LYS A 222 -16.91 -12.11 25.11
C LYS A 222 -15.61 -12.79 24.74
N ASN A 223 -15.70 -13.99 24.19
CA ASN A 223 -14.59 -14.68 23.55
C ASN A 223 -14.73 -14.59 22.02
N ILE A 224 -14.04 -13.62 21.41
CA ILE A 224 -14.17 -13.34 19.97
C ILE A 224 -13.04 -13.96 19.13
N TYR A 225 -12.00 -14.49 19.77
CA TYR A 225 -10.85 -15.09 19.12
C TYR A 225 -10.61 -16.51 19.62
N GLU A 226 -10.28 -17.40 18.72
CA GLU A 226 -9.72 -18.71 19.05
C GLU A 226 -8.26 -18.57 19.51
N GLN A 227 -7.71 -19.59 20.16
CA GLN A 227 -6.35 -19.52 20.69
C GLN A 227 -5.31 -19.30 19.61
N GLU A 228 -5.46 -19.92 18.44
CA GLU A 228 -4.60 -19.70 17.27
C GLU A 228 -4.62 -18.23 16.80
N GLN A 229 -5.80 -17.60 16.82
CA GLN A 229 -5.94 -16.19 16.43
C GLN A 229 -5.32 -15.24 17.45
N VAL A 230 -5.36 -15.57 18.74
CA VAL A 230 -4.65 -14.81 19.76
C VAL A 230 -3.14 -14.90 19.55
N GLU A 231 -2.62 -16.07 19.18
CA GLU A 231 -1.19 -16.20 18.80
C GLU A 231 -0.88 -15.36 17.53
N ASN A 232 -1.74 -15.39 16.53
CA ASN A 232 -1.58 -14.56 15.33
C ASN A 232 -1.55 -13.06 15.63
N LEU A 233 -2.35 -12.58 16.61
CA LEU A 233 -2.32 -11.17 17.03
C LEU A 233 -0.96 -10.74 17.58
N LYS A 234 -0.20 -11.65 18.22
CA LYS A 234 1.14 -11.34 18.74
C LYS A 234 2.13 -10.96 17.65
N SER A 235 1.92 -11.44 16.41
CA SER A 235 2.71 -11.05 15.24
C SER A 235 2.04 -9.94 14.43
N ALA A 236 0.73 -9.98 14.28
CA ALA A 236 -0.02 -9.02 13.48
C ALA A 236 0.07 -7.58 14.01
N VAL A 237 0.03 -7.40 15.34
CA VAL A 237 0.13 -6.07 15.96
C VAL A 237 1.50 -5.42 15.72
N PRO A 238 2.65 -6.07 15.96
CA PRO A 238 3.96 -5.53 15.56
C PRO A 238 4.09 -5.29 14.05
N MET A 239 3.53 -6.16 13.22
CA MET A 239 3.49 -5.94 11.77
C MET A 239 2.71 -4.66 11.41
N GLY A 240 1.58 -4.39 12.08
CA GLY A 240 0.84 -3.15 11.94
C GLY A 240 1.67 -1.91 12.28
N VAL A 241 2.46 -1.94 13.35
CA VAL A 241 3.39 -0.86 13.70
C VAL A 241 4.34 -0.53 12.55
N LEU A 242 4.71 -1.54 11.75
CA LEU A 242 5.55 -1.42 10.56
C LEU A 242 4.73 -1.22 9.26
N ASN A 243 3.42 -0.93 9.36
CA ASN A 243 2.53 -0.73 8.21
C ASN A 243 2.30 -1.98 7.34
N ILE A 244 2.38 -3.16 7.93
CA ILE A 244 2.12 -4.44 7.27
C ILE A 244 0.74 -4.92 7.73
N VAL A 245 -0.28 -4.70 6.91
CA VAL A 245 -1.68 -5.00 7.25
C VAL A 245 -2.04 -6.47 7.02
N GLU A 246 -1.30 -7.16 6.18
CA GLU A 246 -1.55 -8.56 5.81
C GLU A 246 -1.48 -9.53 7.00
N GLY A 247 -0.83 -9.12 8.09
CA GLY A 247 -0.73 -9.93 9.31
C GLY A 247 -2.08 -10.29 9.95
N VAL A 248 -3.15 -9.52 9.67
CA VAL A 248 -4.49 -9.81 10.21
C VAL A 248 -5.32 -10.74 9.33
N ILE A 249 -4.85 -11.14 8.16
CA ILE A 249 -5.62 -11.97 7.21
C ILE A 249 -6.16 -13.24 7.87
N PRO A 250 -5.39 -14.01 8.67
CA PRO A 250 -5.93 -15.22 9.32
C PRO A 250 -7.12 -14.92 10.24
N ILE A 251 -7.08 -13.79 10.94
CA ILE A 251 -8.16 -13.34 11.83
C ILE A 251 -9.39 -12.92 11.02
N VAL A 252 -9.17 -12.14 9.96
CA VAL A 252 -10.22 -11.65 9.06
C VAL A 252 -10.95 -12.80 8.38
N MET A 253 -10.23 -13.80 7.90
CA MET A 253 -10.81 -14.95 7.20
C MET A 253 -11.75 -15.77 8.08
N SER A 254 -11.59 -15.75 9.39
CA SER A 254 -12.46 -16.47 10.30
C SER A 254 -13.82 -15.79 10.56
N ASP A 255 -13.92 -14.47 10.35
CA ASP A 255 -15.16 -13.69 10.48
C ASP A 255 -15.15 -12.51 9.48
N LEU A 256 -15.06 -12.85 8.20
CA LEU A 256 -14.76 -11.93 7.10
C LEU A 256 -15.67 -10.70 7.09
N VAL A 257 -16.99 -10.90 7.12
CA VAL A 257 -17.95 -9.79 6.97
C VAL A 257 -17.84 -8.80 8.13
N ARG A 258 -17.74 -9.29 9.37
CA ARG A 258 -17.66 -8.41 10.54
C ARG A 258 -16.31 -7.71 10.63
N ALA A 259 -15.22 -8.42 10.30
CA ALA A 259 -13.90 -7.83 10.24
C ALA A 259 -13.83 -6.73 9.18
N LEU A 260 -14.40 -6.96 7.98
CA LEU A 260 -14.48 -5.95 6.91
C LEU A 260 -15.30 -4.72 7.36
N VAL A 261 -16.46 -4.91 7.97
CA VAL A 261 -17.29 -3.79 8.44
C VAL A 261 -16.54 -2.97 9.49
N ALA A 262 -15.95 -3.63 10.49
CA ALA A 262 -15.23 -2.95 11.56
C ALA A 262 -14.02 -2.17 11.04
N SER A 263 -13.21 -2.79 10.17
CA SER A 263 -12.03 -2.14 9.60
C SER A 263 -12.40 -1.02 8.62
N ALA A 264 -13.47 -1.18 7.83
CA ALA A 264 -13.92 -0.11 6.93
C ALA A 264 -14.42 1.12 7.71
N ILE A 265 -15.18 0.93 8.80
CA ILE A 265 -15.63 2.02 9.67
C ILE A 265 -14.44 2.67 10.38
N GLY A 266 -13.55 1.89 10.97
CA GLY A 266 -12.36 2.39 11.63
C GLY A 266 -11.42 3.11 10.67
N GLY A 267 -11.19 2.53 9.50
CA GLY A 267 -10.39 3.12 8.43
C GLY A 267 -10.99 4.43 7.92
N ALA A 268 -12.31 4.47 7.70
CA ALA A 268 -13.02 5.70 7.33
C ALA A 268 -12.79 6.82 8.37
N CYS A 269 -12.99 6.51 9.65
CA CYS A 269 -12.78 7.50 10.73
C CYS A 269 -11.32 7.96 10.82
N GLY A 270 -10.36 7.03 10.77
CA GLY A 270 -8.93 7.35 10.80
C GLY A 270 -8.50 8.19 9.60
N GLY A 271 -8.94 7.81 8.39
CA GLY A 271 -8.69 8.57 7.17
C GLY A 271 -9.29 9.97 7.19
N ALA A 272 -10.53 10.11 7.66
CA ALA A 272 -11.20 11.40 7.83
C ALA A 272 -10.43 12.31 8.79
N VAL A 273 -10.02 11.80 9.95
CA VAL A 273 -9.24 12.56 10.95
C VAL A 273 -7.90 12.99 10.35
N THR A 274 -7.21 12.09 9.63
CA THR A 274 -5.94 12.41 8.95
C THR A 274 -6.09 13.61 8.02
N MET A 275 -7.11 13.56 7.14
CA MET A 275 -7.35 14.60 6.14
C MET A 275 -7.79 15.94 6.78
N VAL A 276 -8.68 15.89 7.79
CA VAL A 276 -9.20 17.09 8.46
C VAL A 276 -8.12 17.78 9.29
N LEU A 277 -7.30 17.01 10.01
CA LEU A 277 -6.20 17.58 10.80
C LEU A 277 -5.00 17.98 9.94
N GLY A 278 -4.98 17.63 8.65
CA GLY A 278 -3.88 17.91 7.73
C GLY A 278 -2.60 17.20 8.19
N ALA A 279 -2.70 15.93 8.54
CA ALA A 279 -1.53 15.11 8.82
C ALA A 279 -0.76 14.86 7.50
N ASP A 280 0.51 15.24 7.48
CA ASP A 280 1.33 15.33 6.28
C ASP A 280 2.65 14.57 6.44
N SER A 281 2.78 13.41 5.84
CA SER A 281 4.07 12.73 5.74
C SER A 281 4.67 12.89 4.35
N THR A 282 5.96 13.15 4.30
CA THR A 282 6.73 13.13 3.05
C THR A 282 7.15 11.73 2.67
N VAL A 283 7.01 10.77 3.57
CA VAL A 283 7.40 9.38 3.40
C VAL A 283 6.16 8.56 3.05
N PRO A 284 6.14 7.87 1.91
CA PRO A 284 4.96 7.12 1.46
C PRO A 284 4.80 5.75 2.13
N PHE A 285 5.71 5.34 3.00
CA PHE A 285 5.68 4.07 3.74
C PHE A 285 6.54 4.14 5.00
N GLY A 286 6.14 3.47 6.08
CA GLY A 286 6.99 3.43 7.27
C GLY A 286 6.27 3.17 8.59
N GLY A 287 4.96 3.09 8.61
CA GLY A 287 4.20 2.88 9.85
C GLY A 287 4.45 3.98 10.89
N PHE A 288 4.73 3.61 12.12
CA PHE A 288 5.07 4.58 13.18
C PHE A 288 6.35 5.36 12.89
N LEU A 289 7.27 4.83 12.09
CA LEU A 289 8.52 5.52 11.74
C LEU A 289 8.28 6.75 10.85
N MET A 290 7.10 6.89 10.24
CA MET A 290 6.77 8.07 9.45
C MET A 290 6.32 9.26 10.34
N LEU A 291 5.92 9.03 11.60
CA LEU A 291 5.43 10.09 12.48
C LEU A 291 6.46 11.22 12.69
N PRO A 292 7.74 10.96 12.97
CA PRO A 292 8.75 12.00 13.11
C PRO A 292 8.97 12.83 11.84
N THR A 293 8.60 12.32 10.66
CA THR A 293 8.77 13.03 9.37
C THR A 293 7.60 13.97 9.05
N MET A 294 6.57 14.00 9.88
CA MET A 294 5.42 14.88 9.74
C MET A 294 5.71 16.27 10.32
N THR A 295 5.12 17.30 9.75
CA THR A 295 5.17 18.65 10.31
C THR A 295 4.57 18.70 11.71
N ARG A 296 3.50 17.91 11.95
CA ARG A 296 2.80 17.80 13.24
C ARG A 296 2.55 16.35 13.61
N PRO A 297 3.52 15.64 14.24
CA PRO A 297 3.42 14.21 14.55
C PRO A 297 2.18 13.81 15.36
N TRP A 298 1.70 14.69 16.22
CA TRP A 298 0.51 14.45 17.04
C TRP A 298 -0.76 14.22 16.22
N THR A 299 -0.87 14.84 15.01
CA THR A 299 -2.03 14.62 14.13
C THR A 299 -2.10 13.18 13.63
N GLY A 300 -0.95 12.59 13.31
CA GLY A 300 -0.85 11.19 12.95
C GLY A 300 -1.19 10.25 14.12
N LEU A 301 -0.71 10.57 15.33
CA LEU A 301 -1.04 9.80 16.54
C LEU A 301 -2.54 9.80 16.83
N VAL A 302 -3.21 10.96 16.71
CA VAL A 302 -4.66 11.07 16.90
C VAL A 302 -5.40 10.24 15.85
N ALA A 303 -4.99 10.27 14.59
CA ALA A 303 -5.60 9.50 13.53
C ALA A 303 -5.46 7.98 13.76
N ILE A 304 -4.26 7.52 14.16
CA ILE A 304 -4.03 6.12 14.55
C ILE A 304 -4.93 5.74 15.72
N LEU A 305 -4.95 6.55 16.78
CA LEU A 305 -5.75 6.27 17.97
C LEU A 305 -7.24 6.14 17.64
N VAL A 306 -7.79 7.08 16.86
CA VAL A 306 -9.21 7.02 16.44
C VAL A 306 -9.50 5.75 15.65
N ASN A 307 -8.65 5.40 14.70
CA ASN A 307 -8.84 4.16 13.94
C ASN A 307 -8.77 2.93 14.86
N VAL A 308 -7.76 2.82 15.71
CA VAL A 308 -7.59 1.70 16.66
C VAL A 308 -8.81 1.53 17.56
N LEU A 309 -9.26 2.64 18.16
CA LEU A 309 -10.43 2.62 19.05
C LEU A 309 -11.71 2.22 18.30
N VAL A 310 -11.96 2.84 17.14
CA VAL A 310 -13.18 2.55 16.37
C VAL A 310 -13.17 1.13 15.83
N THR A 311 -12.08 0.69 15.18
CA THR A 311 -11.96 -0.69 14.68
C THR A 311 -12.12 -1.69 15.81
N GLY A 312 -11.41 -1.48 16.92
CA GLY A 312 -11.41 -2.42 18.05
C GLY A 312 -12.75 -2.52 18.75
N VAL A 313 -13.39 -1.37 19.04
CA VAL A 313 -14.71 -1.36 19.67
C VAL A 313 -15.77 -1.95 18.76
N VAL A 314 -15.82 -1.50 17.50
CA VAL A 314 -16.83 -2.01 16.54
C VAL A 314 -16.66 -3.53 16.36
N TYR A 315 -15.43 -4.01 16.16
CA TYR A 315 -15.21 -5.45 16.00
C TYR A 315 -15.59 -6.24 17.24
N ALA A 316 -15.20 -5.80 18.44
CA ALA A 316 -15.58 -6.47 19.70
C ALA A 316 -17.09 -6.54 19.91
N LEU A 317 -17.85 -5.52 19.46
CA LEU A 317 -19.29 -5.49 19.58
C LEU A 317 -19.99 -6.46 18.61
N ILE A 318 -19.56 -6.49 17.33
CA ILE A 318 -20.22 -7.23 16.26
C ILE A 318 -19.69 -8.65 16.04
N ALA A 319 -18.45 -8.96 16.51
CA ALA A 319 -17.86 -10.29 16.35
C ALA A 319 -18.66 -11.37 17.07
N LYS A 320 -18.67 -12.56 16.48
CA LYS A 320 -19.31 -13.74 17.09
C LYS A 320 -18.59 -14.13 18.37
N ASN A 321 -19.37 -14.53 19.37
CA ASN A 321 -18.80 -15.19 20.54
C ASN A 321 -18.45 -16.63 20.14
N LYS A 322 -17.18 -17.01 20.33
CA LYS A 322 -16.67 -18.35 20.01
C LYS A 322 -16.72 -19.20 21.26
N VAL A 323 -17.21 -20.42 21.11
CA VAL A 323 -17.21 -21.41 22.21
C VAL A 323 -15.78 -21.91 22.38
N ASN A 324 -15.27 -21.98 23.61
CA ASN A 324 -13.97 -22.62 23.87
C ASN A 324 -14.08 -24.12 23.56
N GLU A 325 -13.14 -24.66 22.82
CA GLU A 325 -13.07 -26.11 22.54
C GLU A 325 -13.01 -26.96 23.82
N SER A 326 -12.42 -26.43 24.89
CA SER A 326 -12.43 -27.08 26.20
C SER A 326 -13.84 -27.30 26.82
N THR A 327 -14.81 -26.46 26.43
CA THR A 327 -16.21 -26.62 26.88
C THR A 327 -16.97 -27.60 25.98
N ALA A 328 -16.52 -27.78 24.74
CA ALA A 328 -17.11 -28.78 23.84
C ALA A 328 -16.66 -30.21 24.19
N GLU A 329 -15.39 -30.40 24.59
CA GLU A 329 -14.89 -31.68 25.08
C GLU A 329 -15.55 -32.11 26.39
N GLU A 330 -15.82 -31.18 27.31
CA GLU A 330 -16.57 -31.46 28.55
C GLU A 330 -18.03 -31.86 28.28
N ILE A 331 -18.64 -31.37 27.19
CA ILE A 331 -20.04 -31.73 26.84
C ILE A 331 -20.10 -33.11 26.17
N ASP A 332 -19.10 -33.48 25.35
CA ASP A 332 -19.00 -34.81 24.77
C ASP A 332 -18.63 -35.92 25.77
N GLU A 333 -17.94 -35.59 26.87
CA GLU A 333 -17.69 -36.54 27.96
C GLU A 333 -18.89 -36.74 28.91
N GLU A 334 -19.92 -35.86 28.85
CA GLU A 334 -21.16 -36.01 29.65
C GLU A 334 -22.30 -36.72 28.86
N GLU A 335 -22.09 -37.20 27.64
CA GLU A 335 -23.08 -38.09 27.01
C GLU A 335 -23.10 -39.41 27.80
N PRO A 336 -24.25 -39.77 28.39
CA PRO A 336 -24.33 -40.99 29.19
C PRO A 336 -24.12 -42.22 28.30
N ASP A 337 -23.22 -43.07 28.71
CA ASP A 337 -22.94 -44.34 28.08
C ASP A 337 -24.22 -45.19 28.02
N LEU A 338 -24.80 -45.27 26.80
CA LEU A 338 -26.04 -45.99 26.56
C LEU A 338 -25.90 -47.52 26.63
N GLU A 339 -24.71 -48.05 26.97
CA GLU A 339 -24.48 -49.49 27.12
C GLU A 339 -24.97 -50.05 28.46
N ASP A 340 -25.34 -49.21 29.43
CA ASP A 340 -25.82 -49.68 30.77
C ASP A 340 -27.36 -49.84 30.85
N ILE A 341 -28.11 -49.74 29.77
CA ILE A 341 -29.54 -50.05 29.79
C ILE A 341 -29.71 -51.54 29.52
N GLN A 342 -29.59 -52.34 30.56
CA GLN A 342 -30.10 -53.73 30.60
C GLN A 342 -31.61 -53.72 30.55
N ILE A 343 -32.17 -54.13 29.38
CA ILE A 343 -33.59 -54.39 29.25
C ILE A 343 -33.90 -55.73 29.93
N PHE A 344 -34.69 -55.71 31.01
CA PHE A 344 -35.31 -56.92 31.58
C PHE A 344 -36.51 -57.34 30.72
#